data_9a6fbeb91b525e04139ee651cb8492ca
#
_entry.id   9a6fbeb91b525e04139ee651cb8492ca
#
_cell.length_a   1.000
_cell.length_b   1.000
_cell.length_c   1.000
_cell.angle_alpha   90.00
_cell.angle_beta   90.00
_cell.angle_gamma   90.00
#
_symmetry.space_group_name_H-M   'P 1'
#
loop_
_entity.id
_entity.type
_entity.pdbx_description
1 polymer ?
#
loop_
_entity_poly.entity_id
_entity_poly.type
_entity_poly.pdbx_seq_one_letter_code
_entity_poly.pdbx_strand_id
1 'polypeptide(L)'
;REGLLISGPRVLWQQNKPEGFACVSCAWVKPADHHPAEFCENGAKATAWEITTARCGPEFFAAHTCSELESWSDHDLEKQGRLTHPMRWDRATDRYVPVAWDEAFSEIGRALQRIDPK
;
A
#
# COMPACT_ATOMS: atom_id res chain seq x y z
N ARG A 1 -12.90 9.98 -5.74
CA ARG A 1 -13.14 10.75 -4.52
C ARG A 1 -13.18 9.75 -3.37
N GLU A 2 -12.23 9.81 -2.47
CA GLU A 2 -11.78 8.83 -1.49
C GLU A 2 -12.76 8.55 -0.32
N GLY A 3 -14.00 9.02 -0.38
CA GLY A 3 -14.97 8.82 0.72
C GLY A 3 -14.57 9.48 2.05
N LEU A 4 -13.62 10.40 2.02
CA LEU A 4 -12.99 11.01 3.20
C LEU A 4 -13.82 12.07 3.92
N LEU A 5 -15.06 12.32 3.53
CA LEU A 5 -15.86 13.37 4.16
C LEU A 5 -16.10 13.13 5.66
N ILE A 6 -16.14 11.88 6.09
CA ILE A 6 -16.36 11.52 7.52
C ILE A 6 -15.04 11.18 8.21
N SER A 7 -14.19 10.37 7.58
CA SER A 7 -12.93 9.92 8.18
C SER A 7 -11.78 10.93 8.05
N GLY A 8 -11.80 11.77 7.01
CA GLY A 8 -10.75 12.75 6.75
C GLY A 8 -10.48 13.72 7.90
N PRO A 9 -11.48 14.42 8.46
CA PRO A 9 -11.29 15.30 9.61
C PRO A 9 -10.67 14.59 10.82
N ARG A 10 -11.07 13.35 11.09
CA ARG A 10 -10.50 12.56 12.18
C ARG A 10 -9.04 12.21 11.92
N VAL A 11 -8.69 11.80 10.70
CA VAL A 11 -7.31 11.52 10.28
C VAL A 11 -6.44 12.76 10.45
N LEU A 12 -6.89 13.91 9.93
CA LEU A 12 -6.16 15.17 10.06
C LEU A 12 -5.96 15.57 11.54
N TRP A 13 -6.99 15.39 12.35
CA TRP A 13 -6.90 15.74 13.78
C TRP A 13 -5.89 14.88 14.55
N GLN A 14 -5.75 13.62 14.19
CA GLN A 14 -4.84 12.66 14.85
C GLN A 14 -3.43 12.64 14.24
N GLN A 15 -3.26 13.21 13.04
CA GLN A 15 -1.99 13.18 12.31
C GLN A 15 -0.90 13.96 13.06
N ASN A 16 0.23 13.29 13.28
CA ASN A 16 1.41 13.88 13.90
C ASN A 16 1.20 14.45 15.31
N LYS A 17 0.32 13.87 16.10
CA LYS A 17 0.07 14.29 17.49
C LYS A 17 0.42 13.20 18.49
N PRO A 18 0.71 13.51 19.76
CA PRO A 18 1.07 12.53 20.78
C PRO A 18 0.04 11.42 20.96
N GLU A 19 -1.24 11.81 20.99
CA GLU A 19 -2.39 10.89 21.13
C GLU A 19 -2.87 10.31 19.78
N GLY A 20 -2.14 10.54 18.72
CA GLY A 20 -2.50 10.13 17.37
C GLY A 20 -1.50 9.15 16.76
N PHE A 21 -1.14 9.40 15.52
CA PHE A 21 -0.22 8.56 14.77
C PHE A 21 0.85 9.38 14.05
N ALA A 22 2.01 8.77 13.81
CA ALA A 22 3.03 9.34 12.94
C ALA A 22 2.65 9.12 11.47
N CYS A 23 2.72 10.18 10.67
CA CYS A 23 2.53 10.06 9.24
C CYS A 23 3.65 9.22 8.61
N VAL A 24 3.27 8.28 7.74
CA VAL A 24 4.19 7.36 7.06
C VAL A 24 4.81 7.93 5.77
N SER A 25 4.36 9.10 5.33
CA SER A 25 4.75 9.67 4.03
C SER A 25 6.15 10.26 4.02
N CYS A 26 6.55 10.96 5.08
CA CYS A 26 7.88 11.54 5.20
C CYS A 26 8.37 11.52 6.65
N ALA A 27 9.69 11.64 6.83
CA ALA A 27 10.32 11.66 8.15
C ALA A 27 10.33 13.07 8.78
N TRP A 28 9.23 13.80 8.71
CA TRP A 28 9.13 15.14 9.28
C TRP A 28 9.30 15.09 10.80
N VAL A 29 10.28 15.83 11.29
CA VAL A 29 10.52 15.97 12.72
C VAL A 29 9.40 16.81 13.34
N LYS A 30 8.78 16.27 14.38
CA LYS A 30 7.72 16.96 15.10
C LYS A 30 8.32 17.90 16.13
N PRO A 31 7.81 19.15 16.25
CA PRO A 31 8.19 20.01 17.36
C PRO A 31 7.71 19.44 18.69
N ALA A 32 8.41 19.78 19.77
CA ALA A 32 8.00 19.37 21.12
C ALA A 32 6.62 19.94 21.49
N ASP A 33 6.37 21.19 21.09
CA ASP A 33 5.09 21.87 21.28
C ASP A 33 4.24 21.68 20.02
N HIS A 34 3.17 20.91 20.12
CA HIS A 34 2.28 20.61 19.00
C HIS A 34 1.22 21.69 18.81
N HIS A 35 1.16 22.23 17.60
CA HIS A 35 0.03 23.10 17.22
C HIS A 35 -1.17 22.25 16.79
N PRO A 36 -2.41 22.58 17.19
CA PRO A 36 -3.61 21.81 16.81
C PRO A 36 -3.78 21.63 15.31
N ALA A 37 -3.34 22.59 14.50
CA ALA A 37 -3.44 22.57 13.04
C ALA A 37 -2.18 22.05 12.34
N GLU A 38 -1.30 21.31 13.02
CA GLU A 38 -0.16 20.62 12.40
C GLU A 38 -0.60 19.37 11.67
N PHE A 39 -1.00 19.54 10.43
CA PHE A 39 -1.31 18.45 9.52
C PHE A 39 -0.91 18.82 8.09
N CYS A 40 -0.82 17.80 7.25
CA CYS A 40 -0.42 17.96 5.85
C CYS A 40 -1.40 17.18 4.97
N GLU A 41 -1.82 17.78 3.85
CA GLU A 41 -2.75 17.16 2.92
C GLU A 41 -2.20 15.85 2.33
N ASN A 42 -0.95 15.85 1.90
CA ASN A 42 -0.32 14.64 1.34
C ASN A 42 -0.22 13.51 2.37
N GLY A 43 0.12 13.85 3.60
CA GLY A 43 0.11 12.88 4.70
C GLY A 43 -1.27 12.35 5.03
N ALA A 44 -2.30 13.18 4.94
CA ALA A 44 -3.69 12.74 5.12
C ALA A 44 -4.14 11.79 3.99
N LYS A 45 -3.75 12.07 2.74
CA LYS A 45 -4.00 11.17 1.60
C LYS A 45 -3.29 9.83 1.79
N ALA A 46 -2.00 9.83 2.10
CA ALA A 46 -1.24 8.61 2.35
C ALA A 46 -1.87 7.78 3.48
N THR A 47 -2.28 8.40 4.57
CA THR A 47 -2.97 7.72 5.66
C THR A 47 -4.34 7.17 5.24
N ALA A 48 -5.09 7.91 4.43
CA ALA A 48 -6.37 7.47 3.91
C ALA A 48 -6.25 6.19 3.08
N TRP A 49 -5.22 6.10 2.26
CA TRP A 49 -4.91 4.88 1.51
C TRP A 49 -4.55 3.71 2.43
N GLU A 50 -3.78 3.98 3.47
CA GLU A 50 -3.40 2.96 4.46
C GLU A 50 -4.58 2.39 5.25
N ILE A 51 -5.62 3.17 5.52
CA ILE A 51 -6.80 2.71 6.27
C ILE A 51 -7.90 2.11 5.38
N THR A 52 -7.66 1.93 4.08
CA THR A 52 -8.65 1.33 3.18
C THR A 52 -9.08 -0.05 3.64
N THR A 53 -10.37 -0.34 3.52
CA THR A 53 -10.94 -1.68 3.74
C THR A 53 -11.04 -2.50 2.46
N ALA A 54 -10.75 -1.88 1.29
CA ALA A 54 -10.71 -2.58 0.02
C ALA A 54 -9.63 -3.66 0.01
N ARG A 55 -9.92 -4.78 -0.63
CA ARG A 55 -9.03 -5.95 -0.71
C ARG A 55 -8.85 -6.35 -2.17
N CYS A 56 -7.59 -6.47 -2.56
CA CYS A 56 -7.19 -6.95 -3.87
C CYS A 56 -6.70 -8.40 -3.71
N GLY A 57 -7.56 -9.35 -4.04
CA GLY A 57 -7.33 -10.78 -3.87
C GLY A 57 -7.00 -11.51 -5.16
N PRO A 58 -6.82 -12.84 -5.09
CA PRO A 58 -6.51 -13.67 -6.26
C PRO A 58 -7.52 -13.56 -7.39
N GLU A 59 -8.78 -13.31 -7.08
CA GLU A 59 -9.87 -13.18 -8.06
C GLU A 59 -9.64 -12.01 -9.02
N PHE A 60 -9.14 -10.90 -8.48
CA PHE A 60 -8.78 -9.73 -9.29
C PHE A 60 -7.66 -10.08 -10.27
N PHE A 61 -6.59 -10.72 -9.79
CA PHE A 61 -5.45 -11.11 -10.63
C PHE A 61 -5.78 -12.24 -11.61
N ALA A 62 -6.76 -13.08 -11.29
CA ALA A 62 -7.27 -14.07 -12.24
C ALA A 62 -8.07 -13.44 -13.39
N ALA A 63 -8.70 -12.29 -13.14
CA ALA A 63 -9.50 -11.57 -14.15
C ALA A 63 -8.64 -10.72 -15.11
N HIS A 64 -7.48 -10.21 -14.65
CA HIS A 64 -6.66 -9.24 -15.40
C HIS A 64 -5.26 -9.79 -15.72
N THR A 65 -4.75 -9.50 -16.92
CA THR A 65 -3.35 -9.78 -17.28
C THR A 65 -2.43 -8.66 -16.77
N CYS A 66 -1.14 -8.96 -16.59
CA CYS A 66 -0.16 -7.93 -16.22
C CYS A 66 -0.08 -6.82 -17.28
N SER A 67 -0.08 -7.18 -18.56
CA SER A 67 -0.09 -6.22 -19.67
C SER A 67 -1.32 -5.31 -19.67
N GLU A 68 -2.49 -5.83 -19.27
CA GLU A 68 -3.69 -5.01 -19.08
C GLU A 68 -3.50 -4.03 -17.91
N LEU A 69 -3.02 -4.53 -16.75
CA LEU A 69 -2.80 -3.70 -15.55
C LEU A 69 -1.75 -2.61 -15.78
N GLU A 70 -0.73 -2.84 -16.58
CA GLU A 70 0.27 -1.83 -16.96
C GLU A 70 -0.34 -0.63 -17.70
N SER A 71 -1.51 -0.81 -18.33
CA SER A 71 -2.22 0.28 -19.01
C SER A 71 -3.10 1.11 -18.09
N TRP A 72 -3.31 0.67 -16.84
CA TRP A 72 -4.14 1.39 -15.88
C TRP A 72 -3.39 2.56 -15.27
N SER A 73 -4.12 3.57 -14.80
CA SER A 73 -3.51 4.63 -14.01
C SER A 73 -3.13 4.12 -12.61
N ASP A 74 -2.06 4.68 -12.01
CA ASP A 74 -1.66 4.37 -10.63
C ASP A 74 -2.82 4.52 -9.65
N HIS A 75 -3.65 5.54 -9.86
CA HIS A 75 -4.83 5.78 -9.03
C HIS A 75 -5.88 4.65 -9.15
N ASP A 76 -6.10 4.09 -10.33
CA ASP A 76 -7.06 3.00 -10.52
C ASP A 76 -6.53 1.68 -9.97
N LEU A 77 -5.22 1.43 -10.07
CA LEU A 77 -4.56 0.30 -9.42
C LEU A 77 -4.68 0.40 -7.90
N GLU A 78 -4.40 1.55 -7.33
CA GLU A 78 -4.46 1.77 -5.89
C GLU A 78 -5.87 1.63 -5.30
N LYS A 79 -6.90 2.00 -6.04
CA LYS A 79 -8.30 1.80 -5.66
C LYS A 79 -8.69 0.34 -5.45
N GLN A 80 -7.97 -0.61 -6.02
CA GLN A 80 -8.26 -2.04 -5.83
C GLN A 80 -8.01 -2.48 -4.39
N GLY A 81 -7.24 -1.72 -3.63
CA GLY A 81 -7.02 -1.94 -2.21
C GLY A 81 -5.81 -2.79 -1.89
N ARG A 82 -5.81 -3.37 -0.68
CA ARG A 82 -4.65 -4.09 -0.16
C ARG A 82 -4.52 -5.49 -0.75
N LEU A 83 -3.32 -5.85 -1.12
CA LEU A 83 -2.97 -7.23 -1.47
C LEU A 83 -3.24 -8.15 -0.27
N THR A 84 -3.88 -9.28 -0.53
CA THR A 84 -4.30 -10.23 0.52
C THR A 84 -3.49 -11.51 0.54
N HIS A 85 -2.81 -11.83 -0.54
CA HIS A 85 -2.05 -13.07 -0.73
C HIS A 85 -0.71 -12.76 -1.38
N PRO A 86 0.34 -13.56 -1.12
CA PRO A 86 1.53 -13.52 -1.94
C PRO A 86 1.19 -14.01 -3.34
N MET A 87 1.64 -13.27 -4.33
CA MET A 87 1.35 -13.52 -5.74
C MET A 87 2.67 -13.64 -6.49
N ARG A 88 2.72 -14.54 -7.47
CA ARG A 88 3.84 -14.71 -8.39
C ARG A 88 3.37 -14.48 -9.82
N TRP A 89 4.14 -13.74 -10.59
CA TRP A 89 3.87 -13.60 -12.02
C TRP A 89 4.11 -14.92 -12.76
N ASP A 90 3.09 -15.37 -13.46
CA ASP A 90 3.18 -16.49 -14.37
C ASP A 90 3.32 -15.98 -15.82
N ARG A 91 4.50 -16.17 -16.37
CA ARG A 91 4.83 -15.72 -17.71
C ARG A 91 3.97 -16.35 -18.79
N ALA A 92 3.51 -17.58 -18.61
CA ALA A 92 2.76 -18.31 -19.62
C ALA A 92 1.35 -17.74 -19.81
N THR A 93 0.74 -17.28 -18.73
CA THR A 93 -0.62 -16.70 -18.72
C THR A 93 -0.62 -15.19 -18.65
N ASP A 94 0.54 -14.56 -18.46
CA ASP A 94 0.69 -13.12 -18.19
C ASP A 94 -0.18 -12.64 -17.02
N ARG A 95 -0.27 -13.44 -15.95
CA ARG A 95 -1.10 -13.15 -14.79
C ARG A 95 -0.32 -13.34 -13.49
N TYR A 96 -0.75 -12.68 -12.45
CA TYR A 96 -0.32 -13.02 -11.10
C TYR A 96 -1.14 -14.20 -10.58
N VAL A 97 -0.44 -15.25 -10.10
CA VAL A 97 -1.03 -16.43 -9.49
C VAL A 97 -0.69 -16.50 -8.02
N PRO A 98 -1.62 -16.92 -7.16
CA PRO A 98 -1.35 -17.05 -5.74
C PRO A 98 -0.33 -18.15 -5.46
N VAL A 99 0.55 -17.92 -4.49
CA VAL A 99 1.51 -18.90 -3.98
C VAL A 99 1.37 -19.02 -2.46
N ALA A 100 1.78 -20.15 -1.90
CA ALA A 100 1.84 -20.30 -0.46
C ALA A 100 2.94 -19.41 0.15
N TRP A 101 2.78 -18.98 1.38
CA TRP A 101 3.78 -18.12 2.07
C TRP A 101 5.15 -18.81 2.14
N ASP A 102 5.20 -20.09 2.43
CA ASP A 102 6.45 -20.86 2.52
C ASP A 102 7.18 -20.92 1.16
N GLU A 103 6.42 -21.05 0.07
CA GLU A 103 6.95 -20.99 -1.28
C GLU A 103 7.50 -19.60 -1.59
N ALA A 104 6.73 -18.54 -1.30
CA ALA A 104 7.15 -17.18 -1.51
C ALA A 104 8.44 -16.85 -0.74
N PHE A 105 8.53 -17.19 0.54
CA PHE A 105 9.75 -17.00 1.34
C PHE A 105 10.94 -17.77 0.80
N SER A 106 10.71 -19.01 0.35
CA SER A 106 11.75 -19.84 -0.25
C SER A 106 12.29 -19.24 -1.55
N GLU A 107 11.40 -18.71 -2.40
CA GLU A 107 11.80 -18.06 -3.65
C GLU A 107 12.59 -16.77 -3.39
N ILE A 108 12.11 -15.92 -2.48
CA ILE A 108 12.80 -14.69 -2.07
C ILE A 108 14.17 -15.02 -1.50
N GLY A 109 14.25 -15.97 -0.58
CA GLY A 109 15.51 -16.39 0.02
C GLY A 109 16.54 -16.87 -1.01
N ARG A 110 16.12 -17.71 -1.96
CA ARG A 110 16.97 -18.16 -3.07
C ARG A 110 17.40 -17.00 -3.97
N ALA A 111 16.52 -16.04 -4.23
CA ALA A 111 16.86 -14.87 -5.04
C ALA A 111 17.92 -14.01 -4.34
N LEU A 112 17.74 -13.73 -3.04
CA LEU A 112 18.69 -12.96 -2.24
C LEU A 112 20.07 -13.63 -2.14
N GLN A 113 20.13 -14.97 -1.98
CA GLN A 113 21.38 -15.72 -1.93
C GLN A 113 22.21 -15.69 -3.24
N ARG A 114 21.56 -15.38 -4.37
CA ARG A 114 22.25 -15.23 -5.67
C ARG A 114 22.82 -13.85 -5.90
N ILE A 115 22.47 -12.87 -5.05
CA ILE A 115 23.01 -11.53 -5.15
C ILE A 115 24.38 -11.53 -4.49
N ASP A 116 25.41 -11.18 -5.27
CA ASP A 116 26.78 -11.00 -4.77
C ASP A 116 26.82 -9.68 -3.97
N PRO A 117 27.04 -9.72 -2.65
CA PRO A 117 27.19 -8.50 -1.86
C PRO A 117 28.50 -7.83 -2.25
N LYS A 118 28.42 -6.70 -2.92
CA LYS A 118 29.57 -5.84 -3.20
C LYS A 118 30.06 -5.13 -1.95
#